data_1de31f48c1f47c59f32fd1d3cda53e63
#
_entry.id   1de31f48c1f47c59f32fd1d3cda53e63
#
_cell.length_a   1.000
_cell.length_b   1.000
_cell.length_c   1.000
_cell.angle_alpha   90.00
_cell.angle_beta   90.00
_cell.angle_gamma   90.00
#
_symmetry.space_group_name_H-M   'P 1'
#
loop_
_entity.id
_entity.type
_entity.pdbx_description
1 polymer ?
#
loop_
_entity_poly.entity_id
_entity_poly.type
_entity_poly.pdbx_seq_one_letter_code
_entity_poly.pdbx_strand_id
1 'polypeptide(L)'
;MSAALKRALLKQGVVNFFSGKDALRCLSNFWECEVVVDGVVYQSGEHAFHGEKYTRLGALCEEPTRRRALLDYGSVFRRPSPYNTGAIAKRMGGKRGLLLSAVELGRWESLSMHVQLEICQWKLQHHEKVRSDLLSSAGKILIHPAMRCSEAKLASRIWEGKGVVQDGRIVVLGRNALGRMWMQLRADL
;
A
#
# COMPACT_ATOMS: atom_id res chain seq x y z
N MET A 1 15.69 29.46 6.32
CA MET A 1 14.62 29.41 5.29
C MET A 1 13.26 29.59 5.97
N SER A 2 12.40 30.44 5.45
CA SER A 2 11.08 30.73 6.02
C SER A 2 10.11 29.54 5.89
N ALA A 3 9.09 29.48 6.77
CA ALA A 3 8.07 28.43 6.71
C ALA A 3 7.27 28.47 5.39
N ALA A 4 7.08 29.67 4.80
CA ALA A 4 6.42 29.83 3.52
C ALA A 4 7.22 29.20 2.37
N LEU A 5 8.53 29.42 2.34
CA LEU A 5 9.40 28.83 1.33
C LEU A 5 9.50 27.32 1.45
N LYS A 6 9.56 26.78 2.69
CA LYS A 6 9.50 25.32 2.92
C LYS A 6 8.21 24.71 2.37
N ARG A 7 7.06 25.35 2.62
CA ARG A 7 5.76 24.90 2.07
C ARG A 7 5.73 24.95 0.55
N ALA A 8 6.26 26.00 -0.06
CA ALA A 8 6.33 26.13 -1.51
C ALA A 8 7.16 25.02 -2.15
N LEU A 9 8.36 24.73 -1.61
CA LEU A 9 9.22 23.63 -2.09
C LEU A 9 8.51 22.26 -2.01
N LEU A 10 7.86 21.97 -0.87
CA LEU A 10 7.13 20.72 -0.73
C LEU A 10 5.95 20.63 -1.72
N LYS A 11 5.22 21.72 -1.92
CA LYS A 11 4.10 21.76 -2.88
C LYS A 11 4.57 21.52 -4.33
N GLN A 12 5.74 21.99 -4.68
CA GLN A 12 6.29 21.79 -6.03
C GLN A 12 6.89 20.40 -6.22
N GLY A 13 7.61 19.88 -5.23
CA GLY A 13 8.42 18.68 -5.36
C GLY A 13 7.78 17.38 -4.82
N VAL A 14 6.64 17.47 -4.11
CA VAL A 14 6.00 16.31 -3.46
C VAL A 14 4.55 16.19 -3.86
N VAL A 15 4.10 14.97 -4.11
CA VAL A 15 2.67 14.61 -4.25
C VAL A 15 2.34 13.53 -3.24
N ASN A 16 1.39 13.82 -2.36
CA ASN A 16 0.80 12.83 -1.49
C ASN A 16 -0.31 12.10 -2.25
N PHE A 17 -0.38 10.78 -2.04
CA PHE A 17 -1.47 9.96 -2.55
C PHE A 17 -1.98 9.05 -1.42
N PHE A 18 -3.25 9.12 -1.13
CA PHE A 18 -3.86 8.25 -0.10
C PHE A 18 -5.26 7.87 -0.55
N SER A 19 -6.25 8.64 -0.16
CA SER A 19 -7.65 8.38 -0.49
C SER A 19 -8.42 9.71 -0.51
N GLY A 20 -9.69 9.67 -0.90
CA GLY A 20 -10.55 10.83 -0.89
C GLY A 20 -10.27 11.80 -2.04
N LYS A 21 -9.86 13.03 -1.73
CA LYS A 21 -9.72 14.14 -2.71
C LYS A 21 -8.32 14.26 -3.33
N ASP A 22 -7.38 13.39 -2.97
CA ASP A 22 -6.02 13.45 -3.51
C ASP A 22 -6.02 13.22 -5.02
N ALA A 23 -5.24 14.03 -5.74
CA ALA A 23 -5.16 13.99 -7.20
C ALA A 23 -4.74 12.61 -7.72
N LEU A 24 -3.80 11.96 -7.04
CA LEU A 24 -3.27 10.64 -7.40
C LEU A 24 -3.86 9.51 -6.52
N ARG A 25 -5.11 9.65 -6.08
CA ARG A 25 -5.76 8.65 -5.22
C ARG A 25 -5.78 7.24 -5.81
N CYS A 26 -5.75 7.11 -7.13
CA CYS A 26 -5.72 5.81 -7.80
C CYS A 26 -4.45 5.00 -7.51
N LEU A 27 -3.35 5.62 -7.05
CA LEU A 27 -2.14 4.93 -6.60
C LEU A 27 -2.31 4.29 -5.21
N SER A 28 -3.31 4.72 -4.43
CA SER A 28 -3.59 4.14 -3.12
C SER A 28 -4.22 2.76 -3.23
N ASN A 29 -3.93 1.88 -2.27
CA ASN A 29 -4.62 0.60 -2.12
C ASN A 29 -6.10 0.75 -1.75
N PHE A 30 -6.51 1.91 -1.21
CA PHE A 30 -7.89 2.21 -0.87
C PHE A 30 -8.75 2.60 -2.07
N TRP A 31 -8.14 2.87 -3.22
CA TRP A 31 -8.90 3.15 -4.43
C TRP A 31 -9.64 1.89 -4.89
N GLU A 32 -10.95 2.03 -5.04
CA GLU A 32 -11.82 0.94 -5.50
C GLU A 32 -11.59 0.70 -6.99
N CYS A 33 -10.99 -0.42 -7.30
CA CYS A 33 -10.73 -0.90 -8.64
C CYS A 33 -10.53 -2.41 -8.59
N GLU A 34 -10.80 -3.09 -9.69
CA GLU A 34 -10.44 -4.48 -9.82
C GLU A 34 -8.91 -4.64 -9.72
N VAL A 35 -8.49 -5.64 -8.96
CA VAL A 35 -7.10 -6.08 -8.85
C VAL A 35 -7.10 -7.60 -8.93
N VAL A 36 -6.26 -8.17 -9.79
CA VAL A 36 -6.10 -9.62 -9.86
C VAL A 36 -4.68 -9.99 -9.44
N VAL A 37 -4.57 -10.95 -8.54
CA VAL A 37 -3.31 -11.54 -8.09
C VAL A 37 -3.48 -13.06 -8.14
N ASP A 38 -2.57 -13.77 -8.80
CA ASP A 38 -2.60 -15.22 -8.99
C ASP A 38 -3.99 -15.74 -9.49
N GLY A 39 -4.63 -15.00 -10.41
CA GLY A 39 -5.95 -15.34 -10.94
C GLY A 39 -7.13 -15.05 -10.00
N VAL A 40 -6.89 -14.53 -8.81
CA VAL A 40 -7.93 -14.18 -7.83
C VAL A 40 -8.30 -12.71 -7.96
N VAL A 41 -9.61 -12.44 -8.09
CA VAL A 41 -10.15 -11.09 -8.26
C VAL A 41 -10.45 -10.44 -6.92
N TYR A 42 -10.00 -9.21 -6.75
CA TYR A 42 -10.22 -8.36 -5.56
C TYR A 42 -10.86 -7.03 -5.97
N GLN A 43 -11.56 -6.37 -5.05
CA GLN A 43 -12.26 -5.10 -5.32
C GLN A 43 -11.42 -3.85 -5.00
N SER A 44 -10.22 -4.02 -4.44
CA SER A 44 -9.22 -2.95 -4.28
C SER A 44 -7.85 -3.54 -3.93
N GLY A 45 -6.80 -2.74 -4.03
CA GLY A 45 -5.45 -3.15 -3.58
C GLY A 45 -5.38 -3.54 -2.11
N GLU A 46 -6.20 -2.92 -1.24
CA GLU A 46 -6.24 -3.27 0.19
C GLU A 46 -6.86 -4.65 0.43
N HIS A 47 -7.90 -5.02 -0.35
CA HIS A 47 -8.47 -6.37 -0.33
C HIS A 47 -7.45 -7.40 -0.83
N ALA A 48 -6.77 -7.12 -1.95
CA ALA A 48 -5.74 -7.99 -2.47
C ALA A 48 -4.60 -8.19 -1.47
N PHE A 49 -4.09 -7.12 -0.88
CA PHE A 49 -2.98 -7.19 0.08
C PHE A 49 -3.32 -8.05 1.31
N HIS A 50 -4.53 -7.93 1.83
CA HIS A 50 -4.94 -8.71 2.99
C HIS A 50 -5.41 -10.13 2.62
N GLY A 51 -6.07 -10.32 1.49
CA GLY A 51 -6.42 -11.63 0.97
C GLY A 51 -5.18 -12.49 0.72
N GLU A 52 -4.21 -11.95 -0.02
CA GLU A 52 -2.94 -12.62 -0.31
C GLU A 52 -2.12 -12.90 0.94
N LYS A 53 -2.16 -12.02 1.94
CA LYS A 53 -1.51 -12.28 3.22
C LYS A 53 -1.92 -13.63 3.81
N TYR A 54 -3.20 -13.86 3.95
CA TYR A 54 -3.70 -15.09 4.53
C TYR A 54 -3.58 -16.29 3.59
N THR A 55 -3.79 -16.08 2.30
CA THR A 55 -3.67 -17.14 1.28
C THR A 55 -2.24 -17.67 1.20
N ARG A 56 -1.25 -16.78 1.11
CA ARG A 56 0.17 -17.19 1.02
C ARG A 56 0.69 -17.78 2.33
N LEU A 57 0.27 -17.25 3.47
CA LEU A 57 0.59 -17.86 4.77
C LEU A 57 -0.05 -19.23 4.94
N GLY A 58 -1.28 -19.41 4.46
CA GLY A 58 -1.96 -20.69 4.44
C GLY A 58 -1.23 -21.71 3.56
N ALA A 59 -0.76 -21.31 2.38
CA ALA A 59 0.01 -22.19 1.51
C ALA A 59 1.34 -22.68 2.14
N LEU A 60 1.94 -21.86 3.00
CA LEU A 60 3.19 -22.18 3.72
C LEU A 60 2.96 -22.85 5.08
N CYS A 61 1.71 -23.03 5.51
CA CYS A 61 1.38 -23.62 6.79
C CYS A 61 1.32 -25.15 6.69
N GLU A 62 2.09 -25.85 7.51
CA GLU A 62 2.12 -27.31 7.53
C GLU A 62 0.97 -27.90 8.36
N GLU A 63 0.52 -27.20 9.42
CA GLU A 63 -0.58 -27.66 10.28
C GLU A 63 -1.91 -27.55 9.54
N PRO A 64 -2.63 -28.67 9.31
CA PRO A 64 -3.79 -28.70 8.42
C PRO A 64 -4.96 -27.80 8.88
N THR A 65 -5.25 -27.76 10.18
CA THR A 65 -6.34 -26.95 10.74
C THR A 65 -6.03 -25.46 10.60
N ARG A 66 -4.79 -25.08 10.91
CA ARG A 66 -4.34 -23.68 10.76
C ARG A 66 -4.28 -23.26 9.30
N ARG A 67 -3.77 -24.13 8.43
CA ARG A 67 -3.77 -23.93 6.98
C ARG A 67 -5.19 -23.60 6.49
N ARG A 68 -6.16 -24.45 6.87
CA ARG A 68 -7.56 -24.26 6.48
C ARG A 68 -8.10 -22.94 6.97
N ALA A 69 -7.90 -22.62 8.25
CA ALA A 69 -8.34 -21.34 8.83
C ALA A 69 -7.75 -20.11 8.10
N LEU A 70 -6.47 -20.16 7.74
CA LEU A 70 -5.82 -19.07 6.99
C LEU A 70 -6.41 -18.94 5.58
N LEU A 71 -6.57 -20.05 4.85
CA LEU A 71 -7.10 -20.04 3.49
C LEU A 71 -8.56 -19.59 3.45
N ASP A 72 -9.39 -20.11 4.34
CA ASP A 72 -10.81 -19.72 4.45
C ASP A 72 -10.93 -18.23 4.78
N TYR A 73 -10.11 -17.73 5.73
CA TYR A 73 -10.11 -16.30 6.06
C TYR A 73 -9.60 -15.43 4.91
N GLY A 74 -8.58 -15.86 4.19
CA GLY A 74 -8.07 -15.16 3.00
C GLY A 74 -9.14 -15.04 1.90
N SER A 75 -9.97 -16.08 1.75
CA SER A 75 -11.03 -16.10 0.74
C SER A 75 -12.11 -15.03 0.96
N VAL A 76 -12.34 -14.58 2.21
CA VAL A 76 -13.32 -13.55 2.54
C VAL A 76 -12.99 -12.19 1.90
N PHE A 77 -11.72 -11.94 1.54
CA PHE A 77 -11.31 -10.71 0.88
C PHE A 77 -11.52 -10.73 -0.64
N ARG A 78 -11.80 -11.89 -1.24
CA ARG A 78 -12.05 -12.04 -2.69
C ARG A 78 -13.37 -11.37 -3.08
N ARG A 79 -13.45 -10.94 -4.32
CA ARG A 79 -14.67 -10.32 -4.86
C ARG A 79 -15.74 -11.40 -5.17
N PRO A 80 -17.00 -11.22 -4.74
CA PRO A 80 -17.49 -10.15 -3.89
C PRO A 80 -17.10 -10.35 -2.43
N SER A 81 -16.55 -9.31 -1.79
CA SER A 81 -16.17 -9.37 -0.38
C SER A 81 -17.25 -8.73 0.50
N PRO A 82 -17.57 -9.29 1.68
CA PRO A 82 -18.43 -8.62 2.66
C PRO A 82 -17.77 -7.38 3.26
N TYR A 83 -16.48 -7.23 3.09
CA TYR A 83 -15.72 -6.02 3.48
C TYR A 83 -15.83 -5.00 2.36
N ASN A 84 -16.93 -4.26 2.32
CA ASN A 84 -17.32 -3.39 1.20
C ASN A 84 -16.42 -2.16 0.97
N THR A 85 -15.40 -1.92 1.80
CA THR A 85 -14.43 -0.82 1.61
C THR A 85 -13.01 -1.25 1.98
N GLY A 86 -12.00 -0.64 1.37
CA GLY A 86 -10.60 -0.86 1.74
C GLY A 86 -10.30 -0.56 3.21
N ALA A 87 -11.01 0.40 3.83
CA ALA A 87 -10.86 0.71 5.26
C ALA A 87 -11.33 -0.45 6.15
N ILE A 88 -12.42 -1.13 5.78
CA ILE A 88 -12.90 -2.32 6.49
C ILE A 88 -11.94 -3.47 6.22
N ALA A 89 -11.52 -3.71 4.97
CA ALA A 89 -10.54 -4.72 4.62
C ALA A 89 -9.25 -4.56 5.45
N LYS A 90 -8.69 -3.35 5.54
CA LYS A 90 -7.52 -3.06 6.39
C LYS A 90 -7.73 -3.43 7.85
N ARG A 91 -8.88 -3.04 8.40
CA ARG A 91 -9.21 -3.32 9.80
C ARG A 91 -9.33 -4.82 10.07
N MET A 92 -10.02 -5.54 9.18
CA MET A 92 -10.23 -6.99 9.27
C MET A 92 -8.97 -7.77 8.89
N GLY A 93 -8.15 -7.26 8.00
CA GLY A 93 -6.82 -7.81 7.73
C GLY A 93 -5.80 -7.55 8.84
N GLY A 94 -6.10 -6.69 9.81
CA GLY A 94 -5.24 -6.35 10.96
C GLY A 94 -5.65 -7.04 12.25
N LYS A 95 -5.53 -6.32 13.38
CA LYS A 95 -5.75 -6.84 14.74
C LYS A 95 -7.19 -7.25 15.06
N ARG A 96 -8.17 -6.89 14.23
CA ARG A 96 -9.60 -7.25 14.43
C ARG A 96 -10.03 -8.49 13.67
N GLY A 97 -9.16 -9.04 12.82
CA GLY A 97 -9.43 -10.25 12.07
C GLY A 97 -8.76 -11.48 12.68
N LEU A 98 -8.48 -12.46 11.83
CA LEU A 98 -7.75 -13.67 12.24
C LEU A 98 -6.33 -13.28 12.69
N LEU A 99 -6.04 -13.48 13.97
CA LEU A 99 -4.73 -13.16 14.53
C LEU A 99 -3.65 -14.10 13.99
N LEU A 100 -2.51 -13.54 13.67
CA LEU A 100 -1.33 -14.25 13.21
C LEU A 100 -0.34 -14.43 14.37
N SER A 101 0.32 -15.58 14.39
CA SER A 101 1.45 -15.83 15.30
C SER A 101 2.66 -14.98 14.92
N ALA A 102 3.64 -14.88 15.82
CA ALA A 102 4.90 -14.17 15.55
C ALA A 102 5.65 -14.76 14.35
N VAL A 103 5.63 -16.08 14.18
CA VAL A 103 6.23 -16.78 13.03
C VAL A 103 5.53 -16.40 11.72
N GLU A 104 4.20 -16.40 11.71
CA GLU A 104 3.40 -15.99 10.54
C GLU A 104 3.62 -14.51 10.20
N LEU A 105 3.73 -13.65 11.20
CA LEU A 105 4.04 -12.24 10.99
C LEU A 105 5.42 -12.05 10.36
N GLY A 106 6.44 -12.76 10.85
CA GLY A 106 7.78 -12.72 10.25
C GLY A 106 7.81 -13.23 8.80
N ARG A 107 7.08 -14.31 8.51
CA ARG A 107 6.91 -14.80 7.12
C ARG A 107 6.19 -13.76 6.24
N TRP A 108 5.15 -13.13 6.77
CA TRP A 108 4.45 -12.09 6.02
C TRP A 108 5.33 -10.87 5.74
N GLU A 109 6.16 -10.46 6.67
CA GLU A 109 7.10 -9.34 6.45
C GLU A 109 7.98 -9.59 5.23
N SER A 110 8.50 -10.82 5.05
CA SER A 110 9.32 -11.18 3.88
C SER A 110 8.54 -11.22 2.56
N LEU A 111 7.23 -11.51 2.58
CA LEU A 111 6.38 -11.63 1.39
C LEU A 111 5.69 -10.31 1.02
N SER A 112 5.45 -9.44 1.99
CA SER A 112 4.56 -8.29 1.85
C SER A 112 4.98 -7.30 0.76
N MET A 113 6.30 -7.11 0.57
CA MET A 113 6.82 -6.21 -0.45
C MET A 113 6.55 -6.76 -1.85
N HIS A 114 6.70 -8.05 -2.06
CA HIS A 114 6.44 -8.71 -3.33
C HIS A 114 4.95 -8.63 -3.70
N VAL A 115 4.08 -9.00 -2.78
CA VAL A 115 2.61 -8.89 -2.97
C VAL A 115 2.19 -7.46 -3.29
N GLN A 116 2.77 -6.47 -2.59
CA GLN A 116 2.46 -5.07 -2.88
C GLN A 116 2.92 -4.65 -4.28
N LEU A 117 4.07 -5.14 -4.73
CA LEU A 117 4.57 -4.87 -6.08
C LEU A 117 3.64 -5.48 -7.15
N GLU A 118 3.20 -6.72 -6.99
CA GLU A 118 2.24 -7.38 -7.88
C GLU A 118 0.94 -6.56 -8.01
N ILE A 119 0.41 -6.06 -6.90
CA ILE A 119 -0.77 -5.19 -6.87
C ILE A 119 -0.52 -3.90 -7.66
N CYS A 120 0.62 -3.25 -7.46
CA CYS A 120 0.96 -2.02 -8.18
C CYS A 120 1.13 -2.26 -9.68
N GLN A 121 1.80 -3.34 -10.07
CA GLN A 121 2.00 -3.74 -11.46
C GLN A 121 0.66 -4.04 -12.15
N TRP A 122 -0.21 -4.82 -11.50
CA TRP A 122 -1.55 -5.08 -12.04
C TRP A 122 -2.30 -3.77 -12.30
N LYS A 123 -2.36 -2.89 -11.30
CA LYS A 123 -3.04 -1.60 -11.43
C LYS A 123 -2.47 -0.75 -12.56
N LEU A 124 -1.15 -0.74 -12.73
CA LEU A 124 -0.47 0.02 -13.77
C LEU A 124 -0.79 -0.52 -15.17
N GLN A 125 -0.87 -1.83 -15.31
CA GLN A 125 -1.11 -2.51 -16.58
C GLN A 125 -2.57 -2.43 -17.04
N HIS A 126 -3.53 -2.47 -16.09
CA HIS A 126 -4.94 -2.65 -16.40
C HIS A 126 -5.82 -1.41 -16.16
N HIS A 127 -5.28 -0.34 -15.56
CA HIS A 127 -6.03 0.89 -15.32
C HIS A 127 -5.34 2.10 -15.95
N GLU A 128 -5.87 2.58 -17.08
CA GLU A 128 -5.32 3.74 -17.80
C GLU A 128 -5.19 4.99 -16.90
N LYS A 129 -6.14 5.20 -15.98
CA LYS A 129 -6.04 6.28 -15.00
C LYS A 129 -4.79 6.18 -14.12
N VAL A 130 -4.38 4.98 -13.71
CA VAL A 130 -3.18 4.77 -12.90
C VAL A 130 -1.95 5.14 -13.71
N ARG A 131 -1.89 4.70 -14.97
CA ARG A 131 -0.80 5.01 -15.90
C ARG A 131 -0.69 6.51 -16.16
N SER A 132 -1.79 7.16 -16.51
CA SER A 132 -1.85 8.59 -16.79
C SER A 132 -1.45 9.43 -15.56
N ASP A 133 -2.02 9.14 -14.40
CA ASP A 133 -1.72 9.84 -13.15
C ASP A 133 -0.24 9.64 -12.75
N LEU A 134 0.30 8.44 -12.93
CA LEU A 134 1.70 8.15 -12.62
C LEU A 134 2.65 8.94 -13.52
N LEU A 135 2.40 8.99 -14.83
CA LEU A 135 3.18 9.78 -15.79
C LEU A 135 3.07 11.28 -15.49
N SER A 136 1.88 11.79 -15.15
CA SER A 136 1.67 13.20 -14.79
C SER A 136 2.45 13.64 -13.56
N SER A 137 2.89 12.70 -12.74
CA SER A 137 3.70 12.94 -11.55
C SER A 137 5.20 13.01 -11.81
N ALA A 138 5.63 13.04 -13.08
CA ALA A 138 7.04 13.09 -13.44
C ALA A 138 7.82 14.20 -12.70
N GLY A 139 9.02 13.89 -12.24
CA GLY A 139 9.86 14.81 -11.48
C GLY A 139 9.43 15.05 -10.02
N LYS A 140 8.30 14.51 -9.57
CA LYS A 140 7.83 14.68 -8.18
C LYS A 140 8.10 13.44 -7.32
N ILE A 141 8.31 13.66 -6.04
CA ILE A 141 8.42 12.61 -5.03
C ILE A 141 7.01 12.18 -4.63
N LEU A 142 6.71 10.90 -4.82
CA LEU A 142 5.44 10.32 -4.42
C LEU A 142 5.52 9.87 -2.96
N ILE A 143 4.56 10.30 -2.15
CA ILE A 143 4.51 9.94 -0.72
C ILE A 143 3.16 9.34 -0.37
N HIS A 144 3.20 8.13 0.21
CA HIS A 144 2.06 7.57 0.91
C HIS A 144 2.05 8.14 2.34
N PRO A 145 1.16 9.09 2.66
CA PRO A 145 1.30 9.86 3.89
C PRO A 145 0.94 9.05 5.13
N ALA A 146 1.75 9.19 6.18
CA ALA A 146 1.44 8.67 7.51
C ALA A 146 0.42 9.56 8.21
N MET A 147 -0.83 9.11 8.28
CA MET A 147 -1.89 9.83 8.97
C MET A 147 -1.73 9.73 10.50
N ARG A 148 -1.79 10.89 11.20
CA ARG A 148 -1.76 10.97 12.67
C ARG A 148 -0.58 10.19 13.29
N CYS A 149 0.60 10.29 12.71
CA CYS A 149 1.81 9.61 13.15
C CYS A 149 2.87 10.64 13.57
N SER A 150 3.47 10.46 14.75
CA SER A 150 4.64 11.25 15.14
C SER A 150 5.88 10.84 14.33
N GLU A 151 6.85 11.72 14.21
CA GLU A 151 8.09 11.44 13.46
C GLU A 151 8.85 10.24 14.06
N ALA A 152 8.88 10.11 15.38
CA ALA A 152 9.49 8.97 16.05
C ALA A 152 8.84 7.62 15.68
N LYS A 153 7.51 7.60 15.53
CA LYS A 153 6.78 6.40 15.08
C LYS A 153 6.90 6.15 13.59
N LEU A 154 7.22 7.19 12.81
CA LEU A 154 7.33 7.08 11.35
C LEU A 154 8.51 6.20 10.92
N ALA A 155 9.60 6.19 11.69
CA ALA A 155 10.76 5.35 11.42
C ALA A 155 10.44 3.85 11.37
N SER A 156 9.45 3.39 12.15
CA SER A 156 8.98 1.99 12.15
C SER A 156 7.94 1.68 11.06
N ARG A 157 7.46 2.69 10.34
CA ARG A 157 6.46 2.52 9.27
C ARG A 157 7.12 2.15 7.96
N ILE A 158 6.70 1.03 7.37
CA ILE A 158 7.25 0.55 6.09
C ILE A 158 6.62 1.31 4.92
N TRP A 159 5.31 1.37 4.89
CA TRP A 159 4.55 1.82 3.73
C TRP A 159 4.47 3.33 3.58
N GLU A 160 4.50 4.03 4.71
CA GLU A 160 4.24 5.46 4.78
C GLU A 160 5.53 6.29 4.84
N GLY A 161 5.37 7.58 4.49
CA GLY A 161 6.42 8.58 4.59
C GLY A 161 5.88 9.98 4.87
N LYS A 162 6.80 10.91 5.10
CA LYS A 162 6.52 12.34 5.27
C LYS A 162 7.61 13.16 4.60
N GLY A 163 7.23 14.04 3.68
CA GLY A 163 8.16 15.01 3.11
C GLY A 163 8.46 16.15 4.07
N VAL A 164 9.71 16.46 4.26
CA VAL A 164 10.19 17.61 5.03
C VAL A 164 11.27 18.36 4.25
N VAL A 165 11.54 19.61 4.64
CA VAL A 165 12.65 20.36 4.06
C VAL A 165 13.75 20.50 5.11
N GLN A 166 14.91 19.92 4.81
CA GLN A 166 16.14 20.03 5.60
C GLN A 166 17.24 20.60 4.70
N ASP A 167 17.95 21.62 5.15
CA ASP A 167 19.06 22.28 4.44
C ASP A 167 18.72 22.69 2.98
N GLY A 168 17.48 23.17 2.78
CA GLY A 168 17.01 23.61 1.46
C GLY A 168 16.61 22.49 0.51
N ARG A 169 16.67 21.22 0.93
CA ARG A 169 16.33 20.04 0.13
C ARG A 169 15.13 19.32 0.71
N ILE A 170 14.37 18.65 -0.17
CA ILE A 170 13.28 17.78 0.25
C ILE A 170 13.87 16.44 0.69
N VAL A 171 13.56 16.05 1.92
CA VAL A 171 13.91 14.75 2.51
C VAL A 171 12.63 13.99 2.84
N VAL A 172 12.62 12.69 2.61
CA VAL A 172 11.50 11.82 2.97
C VAL A 172 11.83 11.07 4.26
N LEU A 173 11.08 11.36 5.31
CA LEU A 173 11.12 10.62 6.57
C LEU A 173 10.27 9.37 6.47
N GLY A 174 10.67 8.27 7.12
CA GLY A 174 10.06 6.96 7.00
C GLY A 174 10.50 6.21 5.74
N ARG A 175 10.11 4.94 5.64
CA ARG A 175 10.54 4.09 4.51
C ARG A 175 9.82 4.42 3.20
N ASN A 176 8.57 4.90 3.27
CA ASN A 176 7.76 5.26 2.10
C ASN A 176 7.79 4.18 0.99
N ALA A 177 7.73 2.91 1.37
CA ALA A 177 7.92 1.81 0.44
C ALA A 177 6.92 1.86 -0.73
N LEU A 178 5.64 2.16 -0.46
CA LEU A 178 4.63 2.26 -1.52
C LEU A 178 4.92 3.42 -2.49
N GLY A 179 5.35 4.57 -1.98
CA GLY A 179 5.75 5.70 -2.83
C GLY A 179 6.98 5.39 -3.68
N ARG A 180 7.96 4.69 -3.11
CA ARG A 180 9.16 4.24 -3.84
C ARG A 180 8.82 3.24 -4.94
N MET A 181 7.94 2.27 -4.68
CA MET A 181 7.47 1.32 -5.70
C MET A 181 6.87 2.04 -6.90
N TRP A 182 5.96 3.00 -6.65
CA TRP A 182 5.35 3.77 -7.72
C TRP A 182 6.38 4.62 -8.49
N MET A 183 7.35 5.22 -7.80
CA MET A 183 8.43 5.97 -8.48
C MET A 183 9.32 5.06 -9.32
N GLN A 184 9.62 3.84 -8.87
CA GLN A 184 10.35 2.86 -9.66
C GLN A 184 9.55 2.44 -10.89
N LEU A 185 8.31 2.02 -10.73
CA LEU A 185 7.43 1.65 -11.84
C LEU A 185 7.25 2.79 -12.86
N ARG A 186 7.26 4.05 -12.40
CA ARG A 186 7.24 5.21 -13.28
C ARG A 186 8.52 5.37 -14.09
N ALA A 187 9.66 5.03 -13.51
CA ALA A 187 10.95 5.12 -14.20
C ALA A 187 11.11 4.05 -15.28
N ASP A 188 10.34 2.96 -15.16
CA ASP A 188 10.34 1.82 -16.10
C ASP A 188 9.32 2.01 -17.26
N LEU A 189 8.57 3.15 -17.28
CA LEU A 189 7.61 3.50 -18.35
C LEU A 189 8.25 4.32 -19.47
#